data_f6e6cd6aefe76faef9e0c3931dbaeae2
#
_entry.id   f6e6cd6aefe76faef9e0c3931dbaeae2
#
_cell.length_a   1.000
_cell.length_b   1.000
_cell.length_c   1.000
_cell.angle_alpha   90.00
_cell.angle_beta   90.00
_cell.angle_gamma   90.00
#
_symmetry.space_group_name_H-M   'P 1'
#
loop_
_entity.id
_entity.type
_entity.pdbx_description
1 polymer ?
#
loop_
_entity_poly.entity_id
_entity_poly.type
_entity_poly.pdbx_seq_one_letter_code
_entity_poly.pdbx_strand_id
1 'polypeptide(L)'
;MIARTTATLALGLALTAGAVQAQELIPWGSSDYWQVMIDPTLGNGCLIQGTFADGSTVRIGLDRNTGSGYVTFFNETWDDVVDGEVYPVAFALDGEQFEGQAKGIHLGGVPGADIAFDNVDFFMSIAQRQTMTMYEDGEEALSIDLTGTSEGLEAVLKCQDEQG
;
A
#
# COMPACT_ATOMS: atom_id res chain seq x y z
N MET A 1 -75.54 -4.23 -0.32
CA MET A 1 -74.26 -4.96 -0.15
C MET A 1 -73.15 -4.14 -0.75
N ILE A 2 -72.30 -3.48 0.08
CA ILE A 2 -71.25 -2.59 -0.39
C ILE A 2 -69.94 -3.32 -0.11
N ALA A 3 -69.24 -3.76 -1.19
CA ALA A 3 -67.93 -4.38 -1.08
C ALA A 3 -66.87 -3.26 -0.92
N ARG A 4 -66.11 -3.29 0.18
CA ARG A 4 -64.95 -2.43 0.41
C ARG A 4 -63.70 -3.16 -0.06
N THR A 5 -63.05 -2.67 -1.09
CA THR A 5 -61.77 -3.12 -1.55
C THR A 5 -60.66 -2.34 -0.81
N THR A 6 -59.90 -3.03 0.02
CA THR A 6 -58.71 -2.48 0.69
C THR A 6 -57.50 -2.66 -0.25
N ALA A 7 -56.94 -1.55 -0.71
CA ALA A 7 -55.66 -1.54 -1.45
C ALA A 7 -54.51 -1.44 -0.47
N THR A 8 -53.66 -2.47 -0.45
CA THR A 8 -52.44 -2.52 0.34
C THR A 8 -51.28 -1.93 -0.50
N LEU A 9 -50.79 -0.77 -0.06
CA LEU A 9 -49.59 -0.16 -0.65
C LEU A 9 -48.35 -0.87 -0.04
N ALA A 10 -47.61 -1.62 -0.87
CA ALA A 10 -46.31 -2.16 -0.48
C ALA A 10 -45.22 -1.11 -0.79
N LEU A 11 -44.64 -0.54 0.27
CA LEU A 11 -43.54 0.39 0.21
C LEU A 11 -42.22 -0.42 0.04
N GLY A 12 -41.70 -0.50 -1.19
CA GLY A 12 -40.41 -1.13 -1.46
C GLY A 12 -39.27 -0.23 -1.02
N LEU A 13 -38.52 -0.65 0.02
CA LEU A 13 -37.23 -0.05 0.38
C LEU A 13 -36.18 -0.46 -0.68
N ALA A 14 -35.79 0.46 -1.53
CA ALA A 14 -34.63 0.30 -2.40
C ALA A 14 -33.34 0.50 -1.55
N LEU A 15 -32.65 -0.58 -1.22
CA LEU A 15 -31.31 -0.54 -0.67
C LEU A 15 -30.35 -0.14 -1.79
N THR A 16 -29.94 1.14 -1.83
CA THR A 16 -28.81 1.57 -2.66
C THR A 16 -27.53 1.06 -2.02
N ALA A 17 -26.96 -0.03 -2.55
CA ALA A 17 -25.60 -0.43 -2.25
C ALA A 17 -24.67 0.65 -2.84
N GLY A 18 -24.15 1.53 -1.97
CA GLY A 18 -23.11 2.46 -2.34
C GLY A 18 -21.87 1.65 -2.72
N ALA A 19 -21.44 1.74 -3.97
CA ALA A 19 -20.13 1.25 -4.38
C ALA A 19 -19.09 2.06 -3.59
N VAL A 20 -18.33 1.40 -2.72
CA VAL A 20 -17.14 1.98 -2.10
C VAL A 20 -16.12 2.09 -3.25
N GLN A 21 -15.97 3.28 -3.81
CA GLN A 21 -14.90 3.55 -4.76
C GLN A 21 -13.60 3.52 -3.97
N ALA A 22 -12.67 2.64 -4.36
CA ALA A 22 -11.29 2.74 -3.90
C ALA A 22 -10.78 4.13 -4.29
N GLN A 23 -10.36 4.91 -3.30
CA GLN A 23 -9.84 6.25 -3.54
C GLN A 23 -8.52 6.13 -4.30
N GLU A 24 -8.45 6.70 -5.50
CA GLU A 24 -7.24 6.68 -6.33
C GLU A 24 -6.13 7.53 -5.69
N LEU A 25 -4.88 7.10 -5.87
CA LEU A 25 -3.72 7.90 -5.51
C LEU A 25 -3.71 9.20 -6.33
N ILE A 26 -3.32 10.29 -5.70
CA ILE A 26 -3.23 11.61 -6.33
C ILE A 26 -1.75 11.86 -6.71
N PRO A 27 -1.42 12.06 -8.00
CA PRO A 27 -0.07 12.41 -8.41
C PRO A 27 0.38 13.73 -7.80
N TRP A 28 1.59 13.76 -7.19
CA TRP A 28 2.19 14.97 -6.67
C TRP A 28 3.44 15.36 -7.45
N GLY A 29 4.28 14.37 -7.84
CA GLY A 29 5.52 14.61 -8.57
C GLY A 29 6.18 13.31 -9.01
N SER A 30 7.43 13.39 -9.43
CA SER A 30 8.24 12.23 -9.78
C SER A 30 9.73 12.50 -9.58
N SER A 31 10.49 11.46 -9.29
CA SER A 31 11.93 11.39 -9.50
C SER A 31 12.23 10.44 -10.67
N ASP A 32 13.48 10.23 -11.03
CA ASP A 32 13.86 9.46 -12.24
C ASP A 32 13.24 8.06 -12.32
N TYR A 33 13.07 7.37 -11.19
CA TYR A 33 12.57 5.99 -11.12
C TYR A 33 11.26 5.86 -10.37
N TRP A 34 10.85 6.88 -9.61
CA TRP A 34 9.73 6.82 -8.70
C TRP A 34 8.69 7.89 -8.98
N GLN A 35 7.42 7.53 -8.90
CA GLN A 35 6.32 8.47 -8.86
C GLN A 35 6.03 8.85 -7.41
N VAL A 36 5.88 10.14 -7.14
CA VAL A 36 5.47 10.64 -5.82
C VAL A 36 3.98 10.87 -5.83
N MET A 37 3.28 10.21 -4.91
CA MET A 37 1.83 10.18 -4.85
C MET A 37 1.34 10.55 -3.46
N ILE A 38 0.09 10.97 -3.37
CA ILE A 38 -0.65 11.16 -2.11
C ILE A 38 -1.70 10.06 -2.03
N ASP A 39 -1.78 9.39 -0.89
CA ASP A 39 -2.84 8.43 -0.59
C ASP A 39 -3.89 9.06 0.36
N PRO A 40 -5.08 9.42 -0.14
CA PRO A 40 -6.13 10.00 0.69
C PRO A 40 -6.65 9.03 1.76
N THR A 41 -6.50 7.72 1.57
CA THR A 41 -6.95 6.70 2.52
C THR A 41 -6.05 6.61 3.75
N LEU A 42 -4.78 7.02 3.60
CA LEU A 42 -3.77 7.08 4.66
C LEU A 42 -3.63 8.50 5.26
N GLY A 43 -4.73 9.25 5.32
CA GLY A 43 -4.74 10.61 5.87
C GLY A 43 -3.97 11.63 5.02
N ASN A 44 -3.97 11.47 3.70
CA ASN A 44 -3.10 12.15 2.75
C ASN A 44 -1.62 11.88 3.01
N GLY A 45 -1.29 10.63 3.35
CA GLY A 45 0.09 10.17 3.44
C GLY A 45 0.77 10.21 2.08
N CYS A 46 1.99 10.74 2.04
CA CYS A 46 2.78 10.74 0.80
C CYS A 46 3.61 9.47 0.67
N LEU A 47 3.80 9.03 -0.55
CA LEU A 47 4.55 7.80 -0.89
C LEU A 47 5.30 7.95 -2.20
N ILE A 48 6.31 7.11 -2.40
CA ILE A 48 6.85 6.79 -3.71
C ILE A 48 6.26 5.47 -4.20
N GLN A 49 6.04 5.35 -5.51
CA GLN A 49 5.61 4.13 -6.17
C GLN A 49 6.50 3.86 -7.39
N GLY A 50 6.93 2.61 -7.52
CA GLY A 50 7.65 2.12 -8.68
C GLY A 50 7.10 0.78 -9.16
N THR A 51 7.22 0.51 -10.48
CA THR A 51 6.89 -0.79 -11.09
C THR A 51 8.16 -1.38 -11.68
N PHE A 52 8.41 -2.64 -11.39
CA PHE A 52 9.62 -3.36 -11.74
C PHE A 52 9.42 -4.30 -12.92
N ALA A 53 10.53 -4.81 -13.48
CA ALA A 53 10.51 -5.62 -14.70
C ALA A 53 9.78 -6.97 -14.55
N ASP A 54 9.68 -7.50 -13.32
CA ASP A 54 8.94 -8.70 -12.98
C ASP A 54 7.42 -8.48 -12.82
N GLY A 55 6.96 -7.23 -13.02
CA GLY A 55 5.57 -6.82 -12.83
C GLY A 55 5.23 -6.40 -11.41
N SER A 56 6.14 -6.51 -10.45
CA SER A 56 5.92 -6.05 -9.09
C SER A 56 5.75 -4.55 -9.03
N THR A 57 4.82 -4.11 -8.18
CA THR A 57 4.68 -2.70 -7.80
C THR A 57 5.06 -2.54 -6.34
N VAL A 58 5.91 -1.56 -6.04
CA VAL A 58 6.38 -1.27 -4.69
C VAL A 58 5.96 0.14 -4.30
N ARG A 59 5.49 0.29 -3.07
CA ARG A 59 5.18 1.58 -2.44
C ARG A 59 6.00 1.71 -1.17
N ILE A 60 6.59 2.88 -0.97
CA ILE A 60 7.28 3.25 0.26
C ILE A 60 6.73 4.60 0.69
N GLY A 61 6.16 4.69 1.88
CA GLY A 61 5.44 5.89 2.25
C GLY A 61 5.16 6.04 3.73
N LEU A 62 4.31 7.02 4.03
CA LEU A 62 3.89 7.40 5.37
C LEU A 62 2.37 7.22 5.51
N ASP A 63 1.95 6.54 6.57
CA ASP A 63 0.55 6.50 7.01
C ASP A 63 0.35 7.53 8.11
N ARG A 64 -0.35 8.61 7.80
CA ARG A 64 -0.64 9.68 8.76
C ARG A 64 -1.69 9.32 9.79
N ASN A 65 -2.53 8.33 9.51
CA ASN A 65 -3.54 7.88 10.48
C ASN A 65 -2.89 7.18 11.67
N THR A 66 -1.77 6.48 11.42
CA THR A 66 -1.01 5.74 12.45
C THR A 66 0.27 6.44 12.87
N GLY A 67 0.82 7.34 12.03
CA GLY A 67 2.11 7.97 12.22
C GLY A 67 3.29 7.05 11.91
N SER A 68 3.06 5.96 11.17
CA SER A 68 4.06 4.96 10.80
C SER A 68 4.55 5.13 9.36
N GLY A 69 5.73 4.60 9.07
CA GLY A 69 6.18 4.31 7.72
C GLY A 69 5.71 2.92 7.28
N TYR A 70 5.71 2.70 5.97
CA TYR A 70 5.39 1.39 5.41
C TYR A 70 6.16 1.12 4.12
N VAL A 71 6.33 -0.17 3.83
CA VAL A 71 6.70 -0.68 2.52
C VAL A 71 5.66 -1.71 2.11
N THR A 72 5.05 -1.52 0.95
CA THR A 72 4.07 -2.44 0.41
C THR A 72 4.54 -2.97 -0.94
N PHE A 73 4.44 -4.27 -1.11
CA PHE A 73 4.74 -4.97 -2.34
C PHE A 73 3.46 -5.54 -2.92
N PHE A 74 3.29 -5.47 -4.24
CA PHE A 74 2.20 -6.11 -4.99
C PHE A 74 2.79 -6.94 -6.12
N ASN A 75 2.32 -8.17 -6.27
CA ASN A 75 2.69 -9.03 -7.38
C ASN A 75 1.53 -9.96 -7.74
N GLU A 76 1.13 -10.00 -9.02
CA GLU A 76 0.00 -10.80 -9.49
C GLU A 76 0.21 -12.32 -9.34
N THR A 77 1.44 -12.78 -9.11
CA THR A 77 1.76 -14.20 -8.96
C THR A 77 1.61 -14.73 -7.52
N TRP A 78 1.28 -13.89 -6.56
CA TRP A 78 1.15 -14.27 -5.15
C TRP A 78 -0.27 -14.74 -4.81
N ASP A 79 -0.67 -15.87 -5.40
CA ASP A 79 -2.05 -16.36 -5.36
C ASP A 79 -2.55 -16.77 -3.95
N ASP A 80 -1.62 -17.04 -3.00
CA ASP A 80 -1.94 -17.55 -1.66
C ASP A 80 -2.10 -16.44 -0.60
N VAL A 81 -1.94 -15.17 -0.97
CA VAL A 81 -2.09 -14.05 -0.03
C VAL A 81 -3.54 -13.87 0.38
N VAL A 82 -3.79 -13.82 1.68
CA VAL A 82 -5.11 -13.61 2.28
C VAL A 82 -5.18 -12.25 2.97
N ASP A 83 -6.23 -11.46 2.65
CA ASP A 83 -6.43 -10.15 3.26
C ASP A 83 -6.50 -10.21 4.79
N GLY A 84 -5.64 -9.41 5.43
CA GLY A 84 -5.57 -9.27 6.88
C GLY A 84 -4.80 -10.38 7.60
N GLU A 85 -4.39 -11.44 6.91
CA GLU A 85 -3.49 -12.45 7.47
C GLU A 85 -2.09 -11.86 7.68
N VAL A 86 -1.41 -12.31 8.74
CA VAL A 86 -0.08 -11.83 9.11
C VAL A 86 0.94 -12.93 8.84
N TYR A 87 1.91 -12.60 8.01
CA TYR A 87 2.98 -13.50 7.58
C TYR A 87 4.31 -13.08 8.22
N PRO A 88 5.08 -14.01 8.84
CA PRO A 88 6.45 -13.72 9.22
C PRO A 88 7.29 -13.56 7.95
N VAL A 89 7.99 -12.45 7.84
CA VAL A 89 8.87 -12.17 6.70
C VAL A 89 10.26 -11.80 7.17
N ALA A 90 11.26 -12.18 6.40
CA ALA A 90 12.59 -11.61 6.51
C ALA A 90 12.85 -10.73 5.30
N PHE A 91 13.59 -9.65 5.49
CA PHE A 91 14.06 -8.83 4.39
C PHE A 91 15.51 -8.42 4.60
N ALA A 92 16.21 -8.13 3.53
CA ALA A 92 17.58 -7.65 3.58
C ALA A 92 17.71 -6.32 2.85
N LEU A 93 18.45 -5.39 3.45
CA LEU A 93 18.89 -4.14 2.85
C LEU A 93 20.40 -4.23 2.61
N ASP A 94 20.83 -4.29 1.35
CA ASP A 94 22.23 -4.53 0.96
C ASP A 94 22.87 -5.75 1.66
N GLY A 95 22.07 -6.81 1.90
CA GLY A 95 22.48 -8.03 2.58
C GLY A 95 22.41 -8.00 4.11
N GLU A 96 22.13 -6.86 4.74
CA GLU A 96 21.82 -6.77 6.17
C GLU A 96 20.38 -7.25 6.40
N GLN A 97 20.22 -8.33 7.18
CA GLN A 97 18.93 -8.98 7.38
C GLN A 97 18.14 -8.37 8.54
N PHE A 98 16.83 -8.27 8.31
CA PHE A 98 15.83 -7.83 9.28
C PHE A 98 14.69 -8.83 9.30
N GLU A 99 14.05 -8.98 10.44
CA GLU A 99 12.84 -9.77 10.60
C GLU A 99 11.65 -8.84 10.86
N GLY A 100 10.49 -9.21 10.34
CA GLY A 100 9.28 -8.42 10.47
C GLY A 100 8.02 -9.24 10.25
N GLN A 101 6.92 -8.54 10.17
CA GLN A 101 5.63 -9.11 9.84
C GLN A 101 5.04 -8.33 8.68
N ALA A 102 4.55 -9.04 7.67
CA ALA A 102 3.79 -8.46 6.60
C ALA A 102 2.31 -8.82 6.78
N LYS A 103 1.44 -7.86 6.50
CA LYS A 103 0.00 -8.08 6.46
C LYS A 103 -0.41 -8.28 5.00
N GLY A 104 -1.12 -9.37 4.73
CA GLY A 104 -1.71 -9.61 3.42
C GLY A 104 -2.77 -8.56 3.08
N ILE A 105 -2.72 -8.05 1.86
CA ILE A 105 -3.66 -7.06 1.33
C ILE A 105 -3.92 -7.34 -0.15
N HIS A 106 -5.02 -6.79 -0.69
CA HIS A 106 -5.25 -6.73 -2.13
C HIS A 106 -5.55 -5.30 -2.57
N LEU A 107 -4.96 -4.91 -3.69
CA LEU A 107 -5.24 -3.63 -4.34
C LEU A 107 -5.77 -3.87 -5.75
N GLY A 108 -7.06 -3.54 -5.98
CA GLY A 108 -7.69 -3.79 -7.28
C GLY A 108 -7.70 -5.27 -7.70
N GLY A 109 -7.59 -6.19 -6.74
CA GLY A 109 -7.50 -7.63 -6.97
C GLY A 109 -6.07 -8.15 -7.10
N VAL A 110 -5.06 -7.29 -7.09
CA VAL A 110 -3.64 -7.70 -7.06
C VAL A 110 -3.23 -7.98 -5.63
N PRO A 111 -2.74 -9.20 -5.31
CA PRO A 111 -2.27 -9.55 -3.98
C PRO A 111 -0.99 -8.78 -3.61
N GLY A 112 -0.82 -8.54 -2.32
CA GLY A 112 0.32 -7.78 -1.80
C GLY A 112 0.61 -8.04 -0.34
N ALA A 113 1.77 -7.58 0.08
CA ALA A 113 2.28 -7.67 1.44
C ALA A 113 2.65 -6.28 1.95
N ASP A 114 2.05 -5.86 3.06
CA ASP A 114 2.27 -4.57 3.70
C ASP A 114 3.10 -4.73 4.97
N ILE A 115 4.23 -4.05 5.04
CA ILE A 115 5.15 -4.04 6.19
C ILE A 115 5.13 -2.64 6.79
N ALA A 116 4.51 -2.49 7.96
CA ALA A 116 4.51 -1.23 8.70
C ALA A 116 5.68 -1.19 9.69
N PHE A 117 6.21 0.01 9.93
CA PHE A 117 7.28 0.24 10.91
C PHE A 117 7.14 1.62 11.56
N ASP A 118 7.39 1.68 12.87
CA ASP A 118 7.25 2.90 13.67
C ASP A 118 8.56 3.71 13.79
N ASN A 119 9.62 3.24 13.12
CA ASN A 119 10.95 3.82 13.24
C ASN A 119 11.30 4.66 12.01
N VAL A 120 11.30 6.00 12.20
CA VAL A 120 11.67 6.97 11.15
C VAL A 120 13.12 6.78 10.69
N ASP A 121 14.03 6.37 11.58
CA ASP A 121 15.42 6.10 11.21
C ASP A 121 15.51 4.91 10.24
N PHE A 122 14.64 3.92 10.41
CA PHE A 122 14.54 2.79 9.48
C PHE A 122 14.02 3.26 8.10
N PHE A 123 12.98 4.10 8.06
CA PHE A 123 12.49 4.71 6.83
C PHE A 123 13.61 5.46 6.09
N MET A 124 14.38 6.28 6.81
CA MET A 124 15.51 6.99 6.23
C MET A 124 16.67 6.06 5.87
N SER A 125 16.83 4.91 6.53
CA SER A 125 17.86 3.94 6.18
C SER A 125 17.61 3.27 4.83
N ILE A 126 16.35 3.06 4.44
CA ILE A 126 15.98 2.55 3.11
C ILE A 126 16.50 3.48 2.02
N ALA A 127 16.43 4.80 2.23
CA ALA A 127 16.93 5.81 1.30
C ALA A 127 18.43 5.69 0.99
N GLN A 128 19.21 5.09 1.87
CA GLN A 128 20.66 4.97 1.75
C GLN A 128 21.12 3.62 1.19
N ARG A 129 20.17 2.73 0.85
CA ARG A 129 20.43 1.38 0.37
C ARG A 129 20.25 1.28 -1.14
N GLN A 130 20.87 0.26 -1.73
CA GLN A 130 20.80 0.00 -3.17
C GLN A 130 19.85 -1.14 -3.51
N THR A 131 19.69 -2.11 -2.61
CA THR A 131 18.81 -3.26 -2.83
C THR A 131 17.97 -3.56 -1.60
N MET A 132 16.73 -3.99 -1.84
CA MET A 132 15.87 -4.60 -0.83
C MET A 132 15.42 -5.96 -1.37
N THR A 133 15.67 -7.00 -0.59
CA THR A 133 15.23 -8.36 -0.90
C THR A 133 14.28 -8.84 0.19
N MET A 134 13.11 -9.32 -0.20
CA MET A 134 12.14 -9.95 0.72
C MET A 134 12.24 -11.46 0.61
N TYR A 135 12.17 -12.14 1.75
CA TYR A 135 12.19 -13.59 1.86
C TYR A 135 10.92 -14.07 2.54
N GLU A 136 10.34 -15.15 2.02
CA GLU A 136 9.24 -15.89 2.59
C GLU A 136 9.71 -17.34 2.79
N ASP A 137 9.54 -17.88 3.99
CA ASP A 137 9.99 -19.24 4.36
C ASP A 137 11.48 -19.53 4.04
N GLY A 138 12.30 -18.47 4.00
CA GLY A 138 13.73 -18.54 3.72
C GLY A 138 14.09 -18.55 2.23
N GLU A 139 13.12 -18.48 1.34
CA GLU A 139 13.31 -18.33 -0.10
C GLU A 139 13.12 -16.86 -0.51
N GLU A 140 13.86 -16.42 -1.53
CA GLU A 140 13.71 -15.08 -2.08
C GLU A 140 12.36 -14.97 -2.81
N ALA A 141 11.47 -14.13 -2.26
CA ALA A 141 10.18 -13.84 -2.85
C ALA A 141 10.26 -12.67 -3.83
N LEU A 142 11.10 -11.66 -3.56
CA LEU A 142 11.26 -10.47 -4.38
C LEU A 142 12.58 -9.78 -4.08
N SER A 143 13.25 -9.25 -5.10
CA SER A 143 14.40 -8.35 -4.95
C SER A 143 14.21 -7.11 -5.83
N ILE A 144 14.38 -5.93 -5.25
CA ILE A 144 14.20 -4.65 -5.94
C ILE A 144 15.46 -3.79 -5.87
N ASP A 145 15.69 -3.04 -6.93
CA ASP A 145 16.70 -1.98 -7.00
C ASP A 145 16.13 -0.70 -6.39
N LEU A 146 16.80 -0.17 -5.37
CA LEU A 146 16.43 1.05 -4.65
C LEU A 146 17.06 2.32 -5.26
N THR A 147 17.62 2.24 -6.47
CA THR A 147 18.16 3.41 -7.16
C THR A 147 17.14 4.55 -7.21
N GLY A 148 17.55 5.76 -6.83
CA GLY A 148 16.70 6.95 -6.80
C GLY A 148 15.73 7.02 -5.61
N THR A 149 15.76 6.04 -4.68
CA THR A 149 14.90 6.05 -3.49
C THR A 149 15.22 7.23 -2.56
N SER A 150 16.51 7.64 -2.48
CA SER A 150 16.90 8.80 -1.67
C SER A 150 16.17 10.07 -2.10
N GLU A 151 16.25 10.41 -3.37
CA GLU A 151 15.57 11.57 -3.94
C GLU A 151 14.04 11.43 -3.87
N GLY A 152 13.56 10.19 -4.06
CA GLY A 152 12.13 9.89 -3.95
C GLY A 152 11.60 10.11 -2.53
N LEU A 153 12.30 9.63 -1.50
CA LEU A 153 11.89 9.79 -0.10
C LEU A 153 12.08 11.24 0.40
N GLU A 154 13.07 11.97 -0.07
CA GLU A 154 13.17 13.42 0.15
C GLU A 154 11.95 14.15 -0.43
N ALA A 155 11.50 13.76 -1.61
CA ALA A 155 10.29 14.31 -2.23
C ALA A 155 9.02 13.90 -1.46
N VAL A 156 8.96 12.68 -0.88
CA VAL A 156 7.87 12.25 0.02
C VAL A 156 7.78 13.16 1.24
N LEU A 157 8.90 13.45 1.91
CA LEU A 157 8.92 14.35 3.07
C LEU A 157 8.44 15.75 2.71
N LYS A 158 8.89 16.29 1.58
CA LYS A 158 8.43 17.58 1.07
C LYS A 158 6.94 17.58 0.74
N CYS A 159 6.46 16.54 0.06
CA CYS A 159 5.03 16.33 -0.20
C CYS A 159 4.25 16.32 1.12
N GLN A 160 4.76 15.62 2.14
CA GLN A 160 4.09 15.47 3.43
C GLN A 160 3.98 16.82 4.18
N ASP A 161 5.00 17.65 4.13
CA ASP A 161 4.98 18.99 4.70
C ASP A 161 3.90 19.87 4.05
N GLU A 162 3.63 19.69 2.77
CA GLU A 162 2.59 20.43 2.05
C GLU A 162 1.15 19.92 2.35
N GLN A 163 1.00 18.72 2.90
CA GLN A 163 -0.31 18.19 3.31
C GLN A 163 -0.76 18.70 4.70
N GLY A 164 0.07 19.37 5.45
CA GLY A 164 -0.24 20.01 6.76
C GLY A 164 -0.04 19.08 7.93
#